data_9d63db03c49b393eca93a180a641dcb3
#
_entry.id   9d63db03c49b393eca93a180a641dcb3
#
_cell.length_a   1.000
_cell.length_b   1.000
_cell.length_c   1.000
_cell.angle_alpha   90.00
_cell.angle_beta   90.00
_cell.angle_gamma   90.00
#
_symmetry.space_group_name_H-M   'P 1'
#
loop_
_entity.id
_entity.type
_entity.pdbx_description
1 polymer ?
#
loop_
_entity_poly.entity_id
_entity_poly.type
_entity_poly.pdbx_seq_one_letter_code
_entity_poly.pdbx_strand_id
1 'polypeptide(L)'
;MASEPVDARVRRRLRELRAERGLTLREVAERASIDISTLSRLEAGKRRLALDHIPALAAALGVSADELLGSRPPLDPRVRARPRTHDGLTLWPLSLRAGGLQAYKIHVSARRRTPPPVLPVHEGHDWLYVLDGRLRLVLGDEDLTIEPGEAVEFSTWTPHWFGAVDGPVELIAIFGTHGERLHLHS
;
A
#
# COMPACT_ATOMS: atom_id res chain seq x y z
N MET A 1 33.90 -8.28 13.66
CA MET A 1 33.18 -9.29 12.87
C MET A 1 32.90 -8.69 11.52
N ALA A 2 33.35 -9.28 10.41
CA ALA A 2 33.09 -8.80 9.07
C ALA A 2 31.59 -8.95 8.77
N SER A 3 30.96 -7.89 8.30
CA SER A 3 29.55 -7.90 7.87
C SER A 3 29.43 -8.81 6.66
N GLU A 4 28.43 -9.70 6.66
CA GLU A 4 28.13 -10.55 5.50
C GLU A 4 27.92 -9.67 4.24
N PRO A 5 28.52 -10.03 3.09
CA PRO A 5 28.33 -9.30 1.86
C PRO A 5 26.83 -9.18 1.49
N VAL A 6 26.41 -8.00 1.04
CA VAL A 6 24.99 -7.72 0.69
C VAL A 6 24.44 -8.76 -0.29
N ASP A 7 25.24 -9.12 -1.30
CA ASP A 7 24.85 -10.11 -2.31
C ASP A 7 24.56 -11.52 -1.70
N ALA A 8 25.35 -11.96 -0.73
CA ALA A 8 25.14 -13.24 -0.05
C ALA A 8 23.84 -13.20 0.80
N ARG A 9 23.61 -12.09 1.52
CA ARG A 9 22.40 -11.87 2.32
C ARG A 9 21.16 -11.87 1.46
N VAL A 10 21.16 -11.15 0.33
CA VAL A 10 20.01 -11.07 -0.58
C VAL A 10 19.69 -12.43 -1.20
N ARG A 11 20.71 -13.20 -1.60
CA ARG A 11 20.52 -14.58 -2.12
C ARG A 11 19.91 -15.52 -1.09
N ARG A 12 20.36 -15.42 0.16
CA ARG A 12 19.76 -16.19 1.24
C ARG A 12 18.31 -15.80 1.44
N ARG A 13 18.01 -14.50 1.53
CA ARG A 13 16.66 -13.98 1.72
C ARG A 13 15.72 -14.34 0.57
N LEU A 14 16.21 -14.30 -0.67
CA LEU A 14 15.46 -14.73 -1.86
C LEU A 14 14.98 -16.18 -1.73
N ARG A 15 15.87 -17.09 -1.32
CA ARG A 15 15.52 -18.52 -1.10
C ARG A 15 14.53 -18.70 0.05
N GLU A 16 14.74 -18.00 1.17
CA GLU A 16 13.85 -18.04 2.32
C GLU A 16 12.45 -17.59 1.93
N LEU A 17 12.31 -16.42 1.31
CA LEU A 17 11.04 -15.85 0.88
C LEU A 17 10.33 -16.74 -0.15
N ARG A 18 11.06 -17.34 -1.08
CA ARG A 18 10.49 -18.29 -2.03
C ARG A 18 9.95 -19.54 -1.31
N ALA A 19 10.73 -20.11 -0.40
CA ALA A 19 10.33 -21.28 0.38
C ALA A 19 9.15 -20.98 1.31
N GLU A 20 9.17 -19.87 2.03
CA GLU A 20 8.07 -19.41 2.91
C GLU A 20 6.73 -19.31 2.16
N ARG A 21 6.78 -18.98 0.86
CA ARG A 21 5.59 -18.85 -0.01
C ARG A 21 5.25 -20.12 -0.78
N GLY A 22 6.01 -21.19 -0.59
CA GLY A 22 5.80 -22.46 -1.31
C GLY A 22 6.04 -22.36 -2.83
N LEU A 23 6.77 -21.33 -3.29
CA LEU A 23 6.99 -21.07 -4.71
C LEU A 23 8.14 -21.92 -5.25
N THR A 24 7.96 -22.46 -6.45
CA THR A 24 9.02 -23.13 -7.21
C THR A 24 9.95 -22.10 -7.87
N LEU A 25 11.16 -22.54 -8.25
CA LEU A 25 12.06 -21.71 -9.06
C LEU A 25 11.43 -21.26 -10.37
N ARG A 26 10.62 -22.13 -10.99
CA ARG A 26 9.92 -21.84 -12.24
C ARG A 26 8.93 -20.68 -12.05
N GLU A 27 8.07 -20.76 -11.06
CA GLU A 27 7.05 -19.73 -10.81
C GLU A 27 7.67 -18.36 -10.52
N VAL A 28 8.76 -18.31 -9.72
CA VAL A 28 9.45 -17.03 -9.45
C VAL A 28 10.14 -16.52 -10.71
N ALA A 29 10.77 -17.39 -11.52
CA ALA A 29 11.42 -17.01 -12.77
C ALA A 29 10.42 -16.43 -13.78
N GLU A 30 9.26 -17.08 -13.95
CA GLU A 30 8.17 -16.62 -14.81
C GLU A 30 7.64 -15.24 -14.36
N ARG A 31 7.32 -15.08 -13.07
CA ARG A 31 6.83 -13.81 -12.51
C ARG A 31 7.86 -12.69 -12.60
N ALA A 32 9.14 -13.00 -12.45
CA ALA A 32 10.24 -12.03 -12.56
C ALA A 32 10.69 -11.78 -14.01
N SER A 33 10.12 -12.48 -15.00
CA SER A 33 10.51 -12.42 -16.42
C SER A 33 12.01 -12.68 -16.64
N ILE A 34 12.57 -13.68 -15.92
CA ILE A 34 13.96 -14.14 -16.06
C ILE A 34 14.01 -15.63 -16.33
N ASP A 35 15.11 -16.10 -16.96
CA ASP A 35 15.30 -17.53 -17.18
C ASP A 35 15.46 -18.29 -15.86
N ILE A 36 14.82 -19.46 -15.76
CA ILE A 36 14.95 -20.35 -14.60
C ILE A 36 16.41 -20.72 -14.31
N SER A 37 17.23 -20.89 -15.34
CA SER A 37 18.65 -21.16 -15.20
C SER A 37 19.42 -19.97 -14.60
N THR A 38 18.99 -18.74 -14.92
CA THR A 38 19.51 -17.51 -14.35
C THR A 38 19.15 -17.43 -12.87
N LEU A 39 17.89 -17.61 -12.51
CA LEU A 39 17.44 -17.59 -11.11
C LEU A 39 18.15 -18.66 -10.28
N SER A 40 18.25 -19.88 -10.79
CA SER A 40 18.98 -20.98 -10.13
C SER A 40 20.44 -20.63 -9.84
N ARG A 41 21.13 -20.01 -10.81
CA ARG A 41 22.52 -19.58 -10.66
C ARG A 41 22.66 -18.39 -9.70
N LEU A 42 21.69 -17.48 -9.66
CA LEU A 42 21.63 -16.38 -8.68
C LEU A 42 21.48 -16.92 -7.27
N GLU A 43 20.53 -17.82 -7.03
CA GLU A 43 20.32 -18.44 -5.71
C GLU A 43 21.52 -19.28 -5.27
N ALA A 44 22.16 -19.98 -6.20
CA ALA A 44 23.35 -20.78 -5.92
C ALA A 44 24.65 -19.97 -5.77
N GLY A 45 24.60 -18.64 -6.01
CA GLY A 45 25.78 -17.79 -5.96
C GLY A 45 26.76 -17.96 -7.13
N LYS A 46 26.36 -18.69 -8.16
CA LYS A 46 27.15 -18.89 -9.37
C LYS A 46 27.01 -17.77 -10.40
N ARG A 47 26.11 -16.83 -10.15
CA ARG A 47 25.93 -15.59 -10.91
C ARG A 47 25.76 -14.44 -9.91
N ARG A 48 26.36 -13.29 -10.24
CA ARG A 48 26.26 -12.07 -9.43
C ARG A 48 24.85 -11.48 -9.57
N LEU A 49 24.28 -11.05 -8.45
CA LEU A 49 23.01 -10.32 -8.43
C LEU A 49 23.27 -8.88 -8.92
N ALA A 50 22.59 -8.47 -9.99
CA ALA A 50 22.60 -7.10 -10.46
C ALA A 50 21.46 -6.32 -9.80
N LEU A 51 21.61 -4.99 -9.68
CA LEU A 51 20.58 -4.12 -9.11
C LEU A 51 19.25 -4.23 -9.86
N ASP A 52 19.31 -4.41 -11.17
CA ASP A 52 18.14 -4.53 -12.06
C ASP A 52 17.28 -5.78 -11.75
N HIS A 53 17.85 -6.80 -11.10
CA HIS A 53 17.10 -7.98 -10.67
C HIS A 53 16.22 -7.70 -9.44
N ILE A 54 16.58 -6.72 -8.60
CA ILE A 54 15.93 -6.50 -7.29
C ILE A 54 14.44 -6.18 -7.44
N PRO A 55 14.02 -5.18 -8.27
CA PRO A 55 12.60 -4.86 -8.41
C PRO A 55 11.77 -6.04 -8.94
N ALA A 56 12.27 -6.74 -9.96
CA ALA A 56 11.57 -7.86 -10.58
C ALA A 56 11.41 -9.04 -9.62
N LEU A 57 12.48 -9.39 -8.87
CA LEU A 57 12.44 -10.47 -7.88
C LEU A 57 11.57 -10.12 -6.68
N ALA A 58 11.61 -8.88 -6.21
CA ALA A 58 10.76 -8.41 -5.12
C ALA A 58 9.27 -8.46 -5.52
N ALA A 59 8.93 -7.98 -6.72
CA ALA A 59 7.57 -8.07 -7.26
C ALA A 59 7.11 -9.53 -7.43
N ALA A 60 7.95 -10.41 -7.97
CA ALA A 60 7.66 -11.82 -8.16
C ALA A 60 7.37 -12.55 -6.83
N LEU A 61 8.03 -12.13 -5.75
CA LEU A 61 7.84 -12.65 -4.41
C LEU A 61 6.73 -11.92 -3.63
N GLY A 62 6.17 -10.81 -4.13
CA GLY A 62 5.18 -9.99 -3.41
C GLY A 62 5.76 -9.32 -2.16
N VAL A 63 7.00 -8.84 -2.21
CA VAL A 63 7.67 -8.12 -1.12
C VAL A 63 8.24 -6.79 -1.60
N SER A 64 8.62 -5.92 -0.66
CA SER A 64 9.36 -4.71 -1.00
C SER A 64 10.83 -5.05 -1.35
N ALA A 65 11.48 -4.17 -2.12
CA ALA A 65 12.92 -4.28 -2.38
C ALA A 65 13.73 -4.27 -1.07
N ASP A 66 13.34 -3.47 -0.09
CA ASP A 66 13.98 -3.39 1.23
C ASP A 66 13.89 -4.72 1.98
N GLU A 67 12.74 -5.39 1.92
CA GLU A 67 12.55 -6.70 2.53
C GLU A 67 13.42 -7.77 1.86
N LEU A 68 13.54 -7.73 0.53
CA LEU A 68 14.44 -8.62 -0.22
C LEU A 68 15.91 -8.31 0.09
N LEU A 69 16.28 -7.06 0.23
CA LEU A 69 17.63 -6.63 0.62
C LEU A 69 17.99 -7.01 2.06
N GLY A 70 17.02 -7.52 2.81
CA GLY A 70 17.20 -7.92 4.20
C GLY A 70 17.44 -6.72 5.12
N SER A 71 16.87 -5.57 4.78
CA SER A 71 16.83 -4.45 5.70
C SER A 71 16.09 -4.89 6.96
N ARG A 72 16.76 -4.81 8.11
CA ARG A 72 16.13 -5.14 9.39
C ARG A 72 14.88 -4.23 9.53
N PRO A 73 13.72 -4.80 9.92
CA PRO A 73 12.62 -3.95 10.32
C PRO A 73 13.11 -2.97 11.38
N PRO A 74 12.64 -1.74 11.38
CA PRO A 74 13.05 -0.76 12.36
C PRO A 74 12.86 -1.35 13.77
N LEU A 75 13.84 -1.14 14.66
CA LEU A 75 13.78 -1.58 16.06
C LEU A 75 12.59 -1.00 16.80
N ASP A 76 12.09 0.16 16.35
CA ASP A 76 10.86 0.79 16.82
C ASP A 76 9.73 0.43 15.82
N PRO A 77 8.74 -0.39 16.22
CA PRO A 77 7.63 -0.78 15.35
C PRO A 77 6.61 0.34 15.11
N ARG A 78 6.77 1.47 15.78
CA ARG A 78 5.82 2.60 15.66
C ARG A 78 5.96 3.29 14.32
N VAL A 79 4.83 3.49 13.65
CA VAL A 79 4.76 4.27 12.42
C VAL A 79 4.81 5.76 12.76
N ARG A 80 5.84 6.45 12.27
CA ARG A 80 6.06 7.90 12.50
C ARG A 80 6.11 8.65 11.17
N ALA A 81 5.23 8.31 10.24
CA ALA A 81 5.14 9.00 8.97
C ALA A 81 4.55 10.41 9.16
N ARG A 82 5.03 11.36 8.35
CA ARG A 82 4.50 12.72 8.35
C ARG A 82 3.13 12.74 7.68
N PRO A 83 2.16 13.49 8.23
CA PRO A 83 0.88 13.68 7.57
C PRO A 83 1.04 14.45 6.26
N ARG A 84 0.12 14.21 5.34
CA ARG A 84 -0.04 14.96 4.10
C ARG A 84 -1.40 15.60 4.09
N THR A 85 -1.48 16.87 3.68
CA THR A 85 -2.74 17.60 3.59
C THR A 85 -3.00 18.00 2.14
N HIS A 86 -4.17 17.65 1.64
CA HIS A 86 -4.65 18.00 0.32
C HIS A 86 -6.18 18.13 0.32
N ASP A 87 -6.71 19.14 -0.34
CA ASP A 87 -8.16 19.38 -0.55
C ASP A 87 -9.03 19.15 0.72
N GLY A 88 -8.59 19.69 1.86
CA GLY A 88 -9.30 19.57 3.12
C GLY A 88 -9.22 18.21 3.80
N LEU A 89 -8.43 17.28 3.29
CA LEU A 89 -8.08 16.01 3.90
C LEU A 89 -6.68 16.10 4.49
N THR A 90 -6.50 15.62 5.72
CA THR A 90 -5.17 15.38 6.30
C THR A 90 -5.04 13.89 6.59
N LEU A 91 -4.07 13.25 5.94
CA LEU A 91 -3.84 11.81 6.00
C LEU A 91 -2.57 11.50 6.79
N TRP A 92 -2.70 10.67 7.83
CA TRP A 92 -1.58 10.10 8.59
C TRP A 92 -1.43 8.63 8.19
N PRO A 93 -0.34 8.23 7.49
CA PRO A 93 -0.08 6.82 7.23
C PRO A 93 0.05 6.02 8.53
N LEU A 94 -0.65 4.92 8.64
CA LEU A 94 -0.59 3.99 9.76
C LEU A 94 0.22 2.73 9.43
N SER A 95 0.68 2.60 8.18
CA SER A 95 1.55 1.53 7.72
C SER A 95 2.70 2.11 6.91
N LEU A 96 3.89 1.46 6.96
CA LEU A 96 5.09 1.88 6.22
C LEU A 96 5.40 0.95 5.03
N ARG A 97 4.65 -0.14 4.86
CA ARG A 97 4.95 -1.12 3.81
C ARG A 97 4.39 -0.63 2.46
N ALA A 98 5.27 -0.50 1.49
CA ALA A 98 4.89 -0.34 0.10
C ALA A 98 4.36 -1.68 -0.44
N GLY A 99 3.17 -1.66 -0.99
CA GLY A 99 2.51 -2.84 -1.58
C GLY A 99 1.42 -3.43 -0.68
N GLY A 100 0.29 -3.78 -1.28
CA GLY A 100 -0.88 -4.30 -0.57
C GLY A 100 -1.78 -3.21 0.00
N LEU A 101 -2.50 -3.55 1.06
CA LEU A 101 -3.42 -2.64 1.75
C LEU A 101 -2.66 -1.59 2.55
N GLN A 102 -3.07 -0.34 2.42
CA GLN A 102 -2.50 0.78 3.16
C GLN A 102 -3.55 1.40 4.08
N ALA A 103 -3.21 1.48 5.36
CA ALA A 103 -4.09 2.06 6.38
C ALA A 103 -3.71 3.51 6.66
N TYR A 104 -4.70 4.36 6.78
CA TYR A 104 -4.58 5.78 7.10
C TYR A 104 -5.55 6.18 8.21
N LYS A 105 -5.10 7.09 9.09
CA LYS A 105 -6.01 7.96 9.83
C LYS A 105 -6.24 9.19 8.96
N ILE A 106 -7.49 9.60 8.77
CA ILE A 106 -7.87 10.77 7.97
C ILE A 106 -8.65 11.73 8.84
N HIS A 107 -8.27 13.00 8.78
CA HIS A 107 -9.07 14.11 9.25
C HIS A 107 -9.68 14.83 8.05
N VAL A 108 -10.99 14.91 8.02
CA VAL A 108 -11.77 15.64 7.02
C VAL A 108 -12.14 17.00 7.60
N SER A 109 -11.67 18.05 6.94
CA SER A 109 -11.97 19.43 7.38
C SER A 109 -13.48 19.70 7.26
N ALA A 110 -14.05 20.42 8.24
CA ALA A 110 -15.41 20.92 8.21
C ALA A 110 -15.73 21.77 6.96
N ARG A 111 -14.72 22.23 6.24
CA ARG A 111 -14.91 23.01 4.98
C ARG A 111 -15.08 22.13 3.77
N ARG A 112 -14.71 20.85 3.82
CA ARG A 112 -14.88 19.90 2.71
C ARG A 112 -16.31 19.36 2.68
N ARG A 113 -17.25 20.14 2.14
CA ARG A 113 -18.69 19.82 2.12
C ARG A 113 -19.29 19.66 0.74
N THR A 114 -18.58 20.13 -0.28
CA THR A 114 -19.10 20.15 -1.66
C THR A 114 -18.27 19.20 -2.52
N PRO A 115 -18.92 18.21 -3.15
CA PRO A 115 -18.22 17.35 -4.10
C PRO A 115 -17.77 18.14 -5.34
N PRO A 116 -16.72 17.68 -6.04
CA PRO A 116 -16.33 18.25 -7.31
C PRO A 116 -17.41 17.99 -8.39
N PRO A 117 -17.43 18.78 -9.47
CA PRO A 117 -18.42 18.59 -10.56
C PRO A 117 -18.36 17.21 -11.22
N VAL A 118 -17.20 16.58 -11.21
CA VAL A 118 -16.96 15.21 -11.70
C VAL A 118 -16.36 14.41 -10.56
N LEU A 119 -17.08 13.36 -10.17
CA LEU A 119 -16.60 12.46 -9.13
C LEU A 119 -15.48 11.57 -9.67
N PRO A 120 -14.38 11.39 -8.91
CA PRO A 120 -13.29 10.53 -9.32
C PRO A 120 -13.70 9.05 -9.33
N VAL A 121 -13.02 8.28 -10.20
CA VAL A 121 -13.07 6.82 -10.25
C VAL A 121 -11.65 6.29 -10.34
N HIS A 122 -11.41 5.14 -9.72
CA HIS A 122 -10.12 4.44 -9.80
C HIS A 122 -10.26 2.95 -9.56
N GLU A 123 -9.21 2.19 -9.83
CA GLU A 123 -9.19 0.76 -9.57
C GLU A 123 -9.05 0.48 -8.08
N GLY A 124 -9.85 -0.45 -7.58
CA GLY A 124 -9.74 -0.98 -6.25
C GLY A 124 -11.01 -0.96 -5.43
N HIS A 125 -10.83 -1.01 -4.12
CA HIS A 125 -11.88 -0.91 -3.11
C HIS A 125 -11.37 -0.02 -2.00
N ASP A 126 -12.24 0.84 -1.49
CA ASP A 126 -12.01 1.66 -0.32
C ASP A 126 -12.86 1.14 0.84
N TRP A 127 -12.25 1.11 2.01
CA TRP A 127 -12.89 0.78 3.27
C TRP A 127 -12.68 1.94 4.24
N LEU A 128 -13.77 2.46 4.80
CA LEU A 128 -13.77 3.60 5.73
C LEU A 128 -14.48 3.19 7.03
N TYR A 129 -13.95 3.64 8.16
CA TYR A 129 -14.59 3.51 9.46
C TYR A 129 -14.57 4.86 10.18
N VAL A 130 -15.74 5.42 10.49
CA VAL A 130 -15.87 6.73 11.13
C VAL A 130 -15.61 6.62 12.63
N LEU A 131 -14.65 7.40 13.12
CA LEU A 131 -14.29 7.48 14.53
C LEU A 131 -15.06 8.58 15.25
N ASP A 132 -15.16 9.76 14.62
CA ASP A 132 -15.81 10.94 15.18
C ASP A 132 -16.32 11.86 14.07
N GLY A 133 -17.41 12.61 14.34
CA GLY A 133 -18.07 13.44 13.35
C GLY A 133 -18.95 12.64 12.39
N ARG A 134 -19.65 13.32 11.48
CA ARG A 134 -20.54 12.70 10.47
C ARG A 134 -19.95 12.84 9.07
N LEU A 135 -19.67 11.70 8.45
CA LEU A 135 -19.10 11.64 7.11
C LEU A 135 -20.23 11.64 6.05
N ARG A 136 -20.16 12.54 5.08
CA ARG A 136 -20.97 12.48 3.87
C ARG A 136 -20.21 11.68 2.81
N LEU A 137 -20.81 10.62 2.31
CA LEU A 137 -20.30 9.79 1.22
C LEU A 137 -21.25 9.91 0.03
N VAL A 138 -20.75 10.47 -1.09
CA VAL A 138 -21.42 10.42 -2.38
C VAL A 138 -20.86 9.24 -3.15
N LEU A 139 -21.71 8.29 -3.53
CA LEU A 139 -21.34 7.04 -4.19
C LEU A 139 -22.31 6.79 -5.37
N GLY A 140 -21.86 7.07 -6.60
CA GLY A 140 -22.75 7.11 -7.75
C GLY A 140 -23.88 8.13 -7.56
N ASP A 141 -25.11 7.65 -7.57
CA ASP A 141 -26.32 8.46 -7.35
C ASP A 141 -26.76 8.52 -5.88
N GLU A 142 -26.09 7.79 -5.00
CA GLU A 142 -26.40 7.74 -3.57
C GLU A 142 -25.65 8.83 -2.80
N ASP A 143 -26.34 9.48 -1.87
CA ASP A 143 -25.79 10.49 -0.94
C ASP A 143 -26.04 10.04 0.49
N LEU A 144 -25.02 9.47 1.11
CA LEU A 144 -25.09 8.78 2.37
C LEU A 144 -24.45 9.60 3.50
N THR A 145 -25.03 9.53 4.68
CA THR A 145 -24.39 9.98 5.92
C THR A 145 -23.95 8.77 6.73
N ILE A 146 -22.68 8.72 7.08
CA ILE A 146 -22.08 7.65 7.86
C ILE A 146 -21.79 8.19 9.26
N GLU A 147 -22.39 7.58 10.26
CA GLU A 147 -22.29 7.99 11.66
C GLU A 147 -21.03 7.40 12.34
N PRO A 148 -20.59 7.98 13.48
CA PRO A 148 -19.51 7.38 14.26
C PRO A 148 -19.80 5.93 14.65
N GLY A 149 -18.81 5.06 14.45
CA GLY A 149 -18.93 3.62 14.69
C GLY A 149 -19.40 2.81 13.49
N GLU A 150 -19.78 3.46 12.41
CA GLU A 150 -20.15 2.77 11.16
C GLU A 150 -18.97 2.59 10.23
N ALA A 151 -19.00 1.51 9.45
CA ALA A 151 -18.06 1.20 8.40
C ALA A 151 -18.76 1.12 7.05
N VAL A 152 -18.05 1.50 6.00
CA VAL A 152 -18.48 1.32 4.61
C VAL A 152 -17.35 0.72 3.80
N GLU A 153 -17.72 -0.13 2.84
CA GLU A 153 -16.82 -0.70 1.84
C GLU A 153 -17.48 -0.56 0.47
N PHE A 154 -16.73 -0.08 -0.50
CA PHE A 154 -17.27 0.10 -1.85
C PHE A 154 -16.19 -0.07 -2.92
N SER A 155 -16.63 -0.45 -4.12
CA SER A 155 -15.77 -0.46 -5.30
C SER A 155 -15.53 0.96 -5.78
N THR A 156 -14.27 1.32 -5.96
CA THR A 156 -13.84 2.64 -6.42
C THR A 156 -14.00 2.85 -7.94
N TRP A 157 -14.47 1.85 -8.66
CA TRP A 157 -15.03 1.99 -10.01
C TRP A 157 -16.37 2.75 -10.02
N THR A 158 -17.07 2.80 -8.88
CA THR A 158 -18.23 3.67 -8.71
C THR A 158 -17.72 5.09 -8.45
N PRO A 159 -18.20 6.12 -9.19
CA PRO A 159 -17.84 7.50 -8.93
C PRO A 159 -18.12 7.86 -7.48
N HIS A 160 -17.14 8.39 -6.76
CA HIS A 160 -17.26 8.59 -5.32
C HIS A 160 -16.54 9.84 -4.82
N TRP A 161 -16.99 10.34 -3.70
CA TRP A 161 -16.38 11.43 -2.95
C TRP A 161 -16.87 11.39 -1.51
N PHE A 162 -16.02 11.79 -0.58
CA PHE A 162 -16.44 11.94 0.81
C PHE A 162 -16.02 13.29 1.38
N GLY A 163 -16.83 13.78 2.33
CA GLY A 163 -16.65 15.07 2.98
C GLY A 163 -17.34 15.13 4.34
N ALA A 164 -17.42 16.32 4.90
CA ALA A 164 -18.05 16.56 6.20
C ALA A 164 -19.51 16.96 6.04
N VAL A 165 -20.38 16.50 6.94
CA VAL A 165 -21.77 16.97 7.02
C VAL A 165 -21.85 18.33 7.67
N ASP A 166 -21.44 18.45 8.91
CA ASP A 166 -21.65 19.65 9.76
C ASP A 166 -20.41 20.07 10.56
N GLY A 167 -19.50 19.18 10.85
CA GLY A 167 -18.26 19.42 11.60
C GLY A 167 -17.06 18.69 10.97
N PRO A 168 -15.88 18.76 11.54
CA PRO A 168 -14.77 17.93 11.11
C PRO A 168 -15.08 16.46 11.37
N VAL A 169 -14.44 15.56 10.60
CA VAL A 169 -14.61 14.12 10.73
C VAL A 169 -13.26 13.45 10.92
N GLU A 170 -13.18 12.47 11.81
CA GLU A 170 -12.04 11.57 11.96
C GLU A 170 -12.43 10.16 11.56
N LEU A 171 -11.61 9.54 10.71
CA LEU A 171 -11.86 8.19 10.24
C LEU A 171 -10.57 7.39 10.05
N ILE A 172 -10.70 6.06 10.04
CA ILE A 172 -9.68 5.15 9.52
C ILE A 172 -10.09 4.77 8.10
N ALA A 173 -9.12 4.78 7.18
CA ALA A 173 -9.30 4.31 5.81
C ALA A 173 -8.30 3.20 5.50
N ILE A 174 -8.75 2.23 4.71
CA ILE A 174 -7.88 1.22 4.11
C ILE A 174 -8.07 1.32 2.60
N PHE A 175 -6.97 1.63 1.91
CA PHE A 175 -6.94 1.77 0.46
C PHE A 175 -6.18 0.61 -0.18
N GLY A 176 -6.63 0.16 -1.33
CA GLY A 176 -5.86 -0.69 -2.21
C GLY A 176 -4.64 0.06 -2.79
N THR A 177 -3.80 -0.66 -3.53
CA THR A 177 -2.51 -0.17 -4.07
C THR A 177 -2.60 1.09 -4.96
N HIS A 178 -3.77 1.44 -5.47
CA HIS A 178 -4.01 2.58 -6.37
C HIS A 178 -4.80 3.73 -5.71
N GLY A 179 -5.52 3.47 -4.60
CA GLY A 179 -6.37 4.46 -3.93
C GLY A 179 -5.62 5.65 -3.35
N GLU A 180 -4.40 5.45 -2.86
CA GLU A 180 -3.56 6.51 -2.28
C GLU A 180 -3.27 7.65 -3.27
N ARG A 181 -3.01 7.32 -4.54
CA ARG A 181 -2.55 8.31 -5.53
C ARG A 181 -3.61 9.34 -5.88
N LEU A 182 -4.87 8.96 -5.89
CA LEU A 182 -5.97 9.83 -6.31
C LEU A 182 -6.49 10.74 -5.20
N HIS A 183 -6.43 10.28 -3.95
CA HIS A 183 -6.80 11.12 -2.81
C HIS A 183 -5.69 12.12 -2.40
N LEU A 184 -4.45 11.95 -2.92
CA LEU A 184 -3.30 12.79 -2.59
C LEU A 184 -2.74 13.63 -3.75
N HIS A 185 -3.14 13.37 -4.99
CA HIS A 185 -2.50 13.94 -6.19
C HIS A 185 -3.46 14.49 -7.25
N SER A 186 -4.75 14.62 -6.93
CA SER A 186 -5.75 15.24 -7.84
C SER A 186 -5.67 16.75 -7.79
#